data_df49434c81b3c94a4766ffbddef10c7f
#
_entry.id   df49434c81b3c94a4766ffbddef10c7f
#
_cell.length_a   1.000
_cell.length_b   1.000
_cell.length_c   1.000
_cell.angle_alpha   90.00
_cell.angle_beta   90.00
_cell.angle_gamma   90.00
#
_symmetry.space_group_name_H-M   'P 1'
#
loop_
_entity.id
_entity.type
_entity.pdbx_description
1 polymer ?
#
loop_
_entity_poly.entity_id
_entity_poly.type
_entity_poly.pdbx_seq_one_letter_code
_entity_poly.pdbx_strand_id
1 'polypeptide(L)'
;MLSHVNFSLEKGSYLGIIGENGSGKSTLVKGILGLKKQAAGEIRLYLPDAQKGMGYLPQQQTMKKDFPASVWEVVLSGRLSQLSFPYRYRKVDREYAEHMLQFLSLSSLKNHAFRELSGGQQQRVLLARALAAGSQVLVLDEPVTGLDPRITEEMYAMLERCIHELGLTIMMVSHDLPRVFHEVHQVLYLAKGKQMFFGETEDFLKEHPEVIRQGGIL
;
A
#
# COMPACT_ATOMS: atom_id res chain seq x y z
N MET A 1 18.45 13.54 -1.87
CA MET A 1 18.99 12.21 -1.57
C MET A 1 18.43 11.80 -0.22
N LEU A 2 17.92 10.58 -0.05
CA LEU A 2 17.40 10.10 1.24
C LEU A 2 18.56 9.50 2.06
N SER A 3 18.65 9.87 3.34
CA SER A 3 19.72 9.40 4.24
C SER A 3 19.23 9.31 5.70
N HIS A 4 19.91 8.48 6.50
CA HIS A 4 19.64 8.36 7.95
C HIS A 4 18.19 8.00 8.26
N VAL A 5 17.66 7.00 7.56
CA VAL A 5 16.33 6.44 7.85
C VAL A 5 16.51 5.13 8.61
N ASN A 6 15.92 5.06 9.79
CA ASN A 6 15.99 3.88 10.64
C ASN A 6 14.64 3.69 11.36
N PHE A 7 13.97 2.59 11.09
CA PHE A 7 12.71 2.22 11.74
C PHE A 7 12.50 0.71 11.69
N SER A 8 11.65 0.21 12.54
CA SER A 8 11.22 -1.19 12.55
C SER A 8 9.71 -1.27 12.70
N LEU A 9 9.09 -2.24 12.03
CA LEU A 9 7.65 -2.48 12.13
C LEU A 9 7.40 -3.88 12.63
N GLU A 10 6.47 -3.99 13.55
CA GLU A 10 5.95 -5.27 14.00
C GLU A 10 4.84 -5.78 13.06
N LYS A 11 4.56 -7.06 13.13
CA LYS A 11 3.45 -7.66 12.38
C LYS A 11 2.12 -7.03 12.82
N GLY A 12 1.28 -6.69 11.85
CA GLY A 12 -0.01 -6.05 12.10
C GLY A 12 0.06 -4.54 12.33
N SER A 13 1.25 -3.91 12.22
CA SER A 13 1.38 -2.45 12.31
C SER A 13 0.78 -1.76 11.11
N TYR A 14 0.23 -0.56 11.33
CA TYR A 14 -0.19 0.36 10.28
C TYR A 14 0.67 1.63 10.36
N LEU A 15 1.60 1.78 9.41
CA LEU A 15 2.52 2.92 9.34
C LEU A 15 2.08 3.94 8.31
N GLY A 16 1.95 5.20 8.72
CA GLY A 16 1.86 6.35 7.83
C GLY A 16 3.22 6.95 7.52
N ILE A 17 3.60 7.03 6.23
CA ILE A 17 4.81 7.71 5.78
C ILE A 17 4.40 9.09 5.26
N ILE A 18 4.75 10.13 5.99
CA ILE A 18 4.33 11.50 5.73
C ILE A 18 5.52 12.43 5.45
N GLY A 19 5.24 13.60 4.90
CA GLY A 19 6.22 14.64 4.61
C GLY A 19 5.91 15.38 3.32
N GLU A 20 6.55 16.50 3.09
CA GLU A 20 6.37 17.35 1.91
C GLU A 20 6.75 16.63 0.60
N ASN A 21 6.30 17.21 -0.52
CA ASN A 21 6.73 16.74 -1.83
C ASN A 21 8.26 16.89 -1.97
N GLY A 22 8.90 15.83 -2.46
CA GLY A 22 10.37 15.80 -2.56
C GLY A 22 11.10 15.40 -1.28
N SER A 23 10.42 15.13 -0.15
CA SER A 23 11.04 14.68 1.11
C SER A 23 11.72 13.31 1.04
N GLY A 24 11.41 12.50 0.02
CA GLY A 24 12.04 11.20 -0.18
C GLY A 24 11.11 9.99 0.00
N LYS A 25 9.82 10.18 0.25
CA LYS A 25 8.83 9.11 0.47
C LYS A 25 8.85 8.03 -0.62
N SER A 26 8.69 8.45 -1.89
CA SER A 26 8.70 7.50 -3.02
C SER A 26 10.08 6.86 -3.24
N THR A 27 11.18 7.52 -2.82
CA THR A 27 12.51 6.92 -2.85
C THR A 27 12.64 5.83 -1.79
N LEU A 28 12.11 6.07 -0.58
CA LEU A 28 12.05 5.08 0.48
C LEU A 28 11.23 3.86 0.06
N VAL A 29 10.02 4.08 -0.44
CA VAL A 29 9.13 3.01 -0.94
C VAL A 29 9.83 2.17 -2.01
N LYS A 30 10.46 2.79 -3.00
CA LYS A 30 11.21 2.07 -4.04
C LYS A 30 12.40 1.29 -3.48
N GLY A 31 13.06 1.80 -2.44
CA GLY A 31 14.12 1.08 -1.73
C GLY A 31 13.58 -0.16 -1.01
N ILE A 32 12.50 0.00 -0.24
CA ILE A 32 11.84 -1.08 0.50
C ILE A 32 11.36 -2.19 -0.46
N LEU A 33 10.78 -1.82 -1.60
CA LEU A 33 10.32 -2.75 -2.63
C LEU A 33 11.46 -3.39 -3.45
N GLY A 34 12.72 -3.04 -3.18
CA GLY A 34 13.87 -3.52 -3.95
C GLY A 34 13.95 -2.97 -5.38
N LEU A 35 13.11 -1.99 -5.73
CA LEU A 35 13.10 -1.35 -7.06
C LEU A 35 14.23 -0.33 -7.25
N LYS A 36 14.88 0.06 -6.15
CA LYS A 36 16.03 0.94 -6.14
C LYS A 36 17.04 0.43 -5.13
N LYS A 37 18.28 0.19 -5.60
CA LYS A 37 19.36 -0.25 -4.73
C LYS A 37 19.76 0.88 -3.76
N GLN A 38 19.88 0.56 -2.47
CA GLN A 38 20.44 1.47 -1.48
C GLN A 38 21.95 1.63 -1.68
N ALA A 39 22.46 2.83 -1.43
CA ALA A 39 23.90 3.13 -1.49
C ALA A 39 24.62 2.62 -0.22
N ALA A 40 23.92 2.62 0.93
CA ALA A 40 24.42 2.13 2.22
C ALA A 40 23.23 1.70 3.09
N GLY A 41 23.50 1.00 4.18
CA GLY A 41 22.50 0.45 5.08
C GLY A 41 21.90 -0.87 4.58
N GLU A 42 20.91 -1.35 5.29
CA GLU A 42 20.25 -2.62 4.98
C GLU A 42 18.74 -2.54 5.23
N ILE A 43 18.00 -3.36 4.50
CA ILE A 43 16.57 -3.56 4.71
C ILE A 43 16.39 -5.05 5.02
N ARG A 44 15.91 -5.35 6.22
CA ARG A 44 15.66 -6.72 6.66
C ARG A 44 14.16 -6.98 6.74
N LEU A 45 13.70 -8.05 6.12
CA LEU A 45 12.33 -8.53 6.20
C LEU A 45 12.34 -9.86 6.97
N TYR A 46 11.79 -9.85 8.17
CA TYR A 46 11.65 -11.04 9.02
C TYR A 46 10.29 -11.71 8.75
N LEU A 47 10.08 -12.16 7.52
CA LEU A 47 8.86 -12.86 7.12
C LEU A 47 9.13 -14.36 6.99
N PRO A 48 8.19 -15.24 7.41
CA PRO A 48 8.35 -16.68 7.30
C PRO A 48 8.65 -17.17 5.87
N ASP A 49 8.18 -16.41 4.89
CA ASP A 49 8.36 -16.66 3.46
C ASP A 49 8.88 -15.39 2.77
N ALA A 50 10.09 -14.96 3.11
CA ALA A 50 10.73 -13.75 2.57
C ALA A 50 10.78 -13.69 1.02
N GLN A 51 10.62 -14.84 0.34
CA GLN A 51 10.57 -14.94 -1.12
C GLN A 51 9.23 -14.49 -1.73
N LYS A 52 8.17 -14.32 -0.92
CA LYS A 52 6.84 -13.96 -1.45
C LYS A 52 6.64 -12.48 -1.75
N GLY A 53 7.65 -11.66 -1.48
CA GLY A 53 7.63 -10.24 -1.80
C GLY A 53 6.62 -9.44 -0.96
N MET A 54 6.47 -8.19 -1.32
CA MET A 54 5.50 -7.26 -0.73
C MET A 54 4.38 -7.00 -1.72
N GLY A 55 3.13 -6.89 -1.23
CA GLY A 55 2.04 -6.35 -2.02
C GLY A 55 2.28 -4.86 -2.25
N TYR A 56 2.12 -4.39 -3.48
CA TYR A 56 2.32 -2.98 -3.79
C TYR A 56 1.15 -2.42 -4.59
N LEU A 57 0.57 -1.35 -4.06
CA LEU A 57 -0.42 -0.52 -4.73
C LEU A 57 0.23 0.80 -5.11
N PRO A 58 0.60 1.01 -6.38
CA PRO A 58 1.21 2.25 -6.86
C PRO A 58 0.20 3.37 -6.97
N GLN A 59 0.68 4.61 -6.99
CA GLN A 59 -0.13 5.78 -7.27
C GLN A 59 -0.85 5.63 -8.64
N GLN A 60 -2.12 6.00 -8.68
CA GLN A 60 -3.04 5.72 -9.80
C GLN A 60 -2.60 6.25 -11.17
N GLN A 61 -1.75 7.27 -11.22
CA GLN A 61 -1.25 7.87 -12.47
C GLN A 61 -0.40 6.93 -13.35
N THR A 62 0.03 5.79 -12.83
CA THR A 62 0.91 4.85 -13.54
C THR A 62 0.18 3.84 -14.43
N MET A 63 -1.13 3.68 -14.28
CA MET A 63 -1.89 2.76 -15.13
C MET A 63 -2.57 3.48 -16.30
N LYS A 64 -2.29 3.01 -17.52
CA LYS A 64 -2.98 3.51 -18.72
C LYS A 64 -4.47 3.21 -18.61
N LYS A 65 -5.32 4.23 -18.81
CA LYS A 65 -6.79 4.10 -18.77
C LYS A 65 -7.34 3.05 -19.75
N ASP A 66 -6.60 2.76 -20.81
CA ASP A 66 -7.00 1.83 -21.88
C ASP A 66 -6.44 0.41 -21.73
N PHE A 67 -6.13 -0.03 -20.50
CA PHE A 67 -5.59 -1.37 -20.28
C PHE A 67 -6.64 -2.45 -20.62
N PRO A 68 -6.43 -3.26 -21.68
CA PRO A 68 -7.44 -4.16 -22.22
C PRO A 68 -7.47 -5.52 -21.48
N ALA A 69 -7.62 -5.49 -20.15
CA ALA A 69 -7.71 -6.70 -19.35
C ALA A 69 -8.99 -6.71 -18.54
N SER A 70 -9.51 -7.89 -18.28
CA SER A 70 -10.59 -8.11 -17.33
C SER A 70 -10.11 -7.91 -15.88
N VAL A 71 -11.04 -7.63 -14.99
CA VAL A 71 -10.77 -7.58 -13.54
C VAL A 71 -10.08 -8.85 -13.07
N TRP A 72 -10.54 -10.00 -13.57
CA TRP A 72 -9.94 -11.29 -13.25
C TRP A 72 -8.46 -11.36 -13.63
N GLU A 73 -8.10 -10.97 -14.84
CA GLU A 73 -6.71 -11.00 -15.31
C GLU A 73 -5.82 -10.05 -14.53
N VAL A 74 -6.35 -8.86 -14.19
CA VAL A 74 -5.62 -7.89 -13.34
C VAL A 74 -5.33 -8.50 -11.98
N VAL A 75 -6.33 -9.06 -11.29
CA VAL A 75 -6.14 -9.62 -9.94
C VAL A 75 -5.25 -10.85 -9.98
N LEU A 76 -5.48 -11.76 -10.93
CA LEU A 76 -4.67 -12.97 -11.09
C LEU A 76 -3.20 -12.64 -11.38
N SER A 77 -2.93 -11.52 -12.07
CA SER A 77 -1.55 -11.07 -12.32
C SER A 77 -0.76 -10.81 -11.04
N GLY A 78 -1.41 -10.52 -9.91
CA GLY A 78 -0.77 -10.40 -8.61
C GLY A 78 -0.05 -11.68 -8.18
N ARG A 79 -0.48 -12.85 -8.68
CA ARG A 79 0.14 -14.15 -8.38
C ARG A 79 1.44 -14.41 -9.15
N LEU A 80 1.84 -13.55 -10.09
CA LEU A 80 3.04 -13.75 -10.92
C LEU A 80 4.31 -13.96 -10.08
N SER A 81 4.45 -13.25 -8.96
CA SER A 81 5.58 -13.39 -8.03
C SER A 81 5.65 -14.75 -7.33
N GLN A 82 4.56 -15.52 -7.35
CA GLN A 82 4.44 -16.82 -6.70
C GLN A 82 4.66 -17.99 -7.67
N LEU A 83 4.78 -17.70 -8.97
CA LEU A 83 4.94 -18.74 -9.99
C LEU A 83 6.38 -19.27 -10.00
N SER A 84 6.49 -20.59 -10.06
CA SER A 84 7.73 -21.29 -10.36
C SER A 84 7.67 -21.92 -11.74
N PHE A 85 8.82 -22.27 -12.29
CA PHE A 85 8.89 -22.93 -13.60
C PHE A 85 8.12 -24.28 -13.61
N PRO A 86 7.33 -24.60 -14.66
CA PRO A 86 6.95 -23.75 -15.81
C PRO A 86 5.89 -22.72 -15.42
N TYR A 87 6.15 -21.46 -15.62
CA TYR A 87 5.35 -20.28 -15.19
C TYR A 87 3.88 -20.36 -15.60
N ARG A 88 3.10 -21.16 -14.86
CA ARG A 88 1.67 -21.39 -15.10
C ARG A 88 0.88 -21.20 -13.81
N TYR A 89 -0.26 -20.52 -13.91
CA TYR A 89 -1.19 -20.42 -12.78
C TYR A 89 -1.78 -21.79 -12.45
N ARG A 90 -1.54 -22.24 -11.23
CA ARG A 90 -2.10 -23.46 -10.66
C ARG A 90 -3.50 -23.20 -10.11
N LYS A 91 -4.21 -24.25 -9.71
CA LYS A 91 -5.52 -24.16 -9.09
C LYS A 91 -5.48 -23.26 -7.84
N VAL A 92 -4.49 -23.43 -6.97
CA VAL A 92 -4.30 -22.63 -5.76
C VAL A 92 -4.13 -21.13 -6.06
N ASP A 93 -3.48 -20.77 -7.14
CA ASP A 93 -3.29 -19.37 -7.52
C ASP A 93 -4.62 -18.72 -7.95
N ARG A 94 -5.45 -19.48 -8.65
CA ARG A 94 -6.79 -19.05 -9.07
C ARG A 94 -7.74 -18.95 -7.88
N GLU A 95 -7.74 -19.93 -7.00
CA GLU A 95 -8.56 -19.92 -5.77
C GLU A 95 -8.18 -18.74 -4.86
N TYR A 96 -6.89 -18.45 -4.73
CA TYR A 96 -6.44 -17.32 -3.94
C TYR A 96 -6.88 -15.97 -4.57
N ALA A 97 -6.73 -15.80 -5.88
CA ALA A 97 -7.21 -14.61 -6.59
C ALA A 97 -8.74 -14.45 -6.47
N GLU A 98 -9.50 -15.55 -6.55
CA GLU A 98 -10.95 -15.56 -6.35
C GLU A 98 -11.32 -15.12 -4.93
N HIS A 99 -10.60 -15.61 -3.92
CA HIS A 99 -10.80 -15.19 -2.53
C HIS A 99 -10.56 -13.68 -2.35
N MET A 100 -9.53 -13.10 -2.99
CA MET A 100 -9.30 -11.65 -2.93
C MET A 100 -10.40 -10.83 -3.61
N LEU A 101 -10.98 -11.34 -4.71
CA LEU A 101 -12.15 -10.72 -5.33
C LEU A 101 -13.37 -10.73 -4.39
N GLN A 102 -13.61 -11.85 -3.71
CA GLN A 102 -14.70 -11.98 -2.74
C GLN A 102 -14.48 -11.05 -1.53
N PHE A 103 -13.28 -11.07 -0.98
CA PHE A 103 -12.89 -10.25 0.18
C PHE A 103 -13.15 -8.74 -0.05
N LEU A 104 -12.88 -8.26 -1.28
CA LEU A 104 -13.09 -6.84 -1.65
C LEU A 104 -14.44 -6.58 -2.36
N SER A 105 -15.36 -7.56 -2.35
CA SER A 105 -16.70 -7.45 -2.95
C SER A 105 -16.68 -7.13 -4.46
N LEU A 106 -15.73 -7.74 -5.19
CA LEU A 106 -15.52 -7.54 -6.62
C LEU A 106 -16.00 -8.69 -7.50
N SER A 107 -16.60 -9.74 -6.91
CA SER A 107 -16.98 -10.97 -7.63
C SER A 107 -17.93 -10.72 -8.82
N SER A 108 -18.87 -9.79 -8.68
CA SER A 108 -19.80 -9.42 -9.75
C SER A 108 -19.12 -8.71 -10.93
N LEU A 109 -17.97 -8.10 -10.70
CA LEU A 109 -17.18 -7.37 -11.69
C LEU A 109 -16.10 -8.20 -12.36
N LYS A 110 -15.93 -9.47 -11.96
CA LYS A 110 -14.84 -10.36 -12.37
C LYS A 110 -14.56 -10.36 -13.88
N ASN A 111 -15.60 -10.41 -14.69
CA ASN A 111 -15.49 -10.51 -16.15
C ASN A 111 -15.59 -9.15 -16.86
N HIS A 112 -15.77 -8.04 -16.14
CA HIS A 112 -15.82 -6.71 -16.74
C HIS A 112 -14.41 -6.27 -17.17
N ALA A 113 -14.34 -5.44 -18.21
CA ALA A 113 -13.08 -4.82 -18.59
C ALA A 113 -12.67 -3.79 -17.53
N PHE A 114 -11.40 -3.83 -17.09
CA PHE A 114 -10.87 -2.92 -16.07
C PHE A 114 -11.10 -1.44 -16.41
N ARG A 115 -10.99 -1.06 -17.69
CA ARG A 115 -11.19 0.31 -18.18
C ARG A 115 -12.63 0.83 -18.03
N GLU A 116 -13.62 -0.08 -17.91
CA GLU A 116 -15.05 0.28 -17.79
C GLU A 116 -15.46 0.58 -16.35
N LEU A 117 -14.58 0.33 -15.40
CA LEU A 117 -14.82 0.54 -13.99
C LEU A 117 -14.70 2.01 -13.59
N SER A 118 -15.46 2.41 -12.56
CA SER A 118 -15.25 3.70 -11.89
C SER A 118 -13.87 3.76 -11.23
N GLY A 119 -13.36 4.96 -10.96
CA GLY A 119 -12.05 5.13 -10.30
C GLY A 119 -11.92 4.37 -8.98
N GLY A 120 -12.95 4.40 -8.13
CA GLY A 120 -12.98 3.65 -6.89
C GLY A 120 -13.00 2.13 -7.10
N GLN A 121 -13.74 1.64 -8.09
CA GLN A 121 -13.71 0.22 -8.45
C GLN A 121 -12.35 -0.20 -8.98
N GLN A 122 -11.72 0.61 -9.82
CA GLN A 122 -10.36 0.35 -10.31
C GLN A 122 -9.38 0.27 -9.15
N GLN A 123 -9.47 1.19 -8.19
CA GLN A 123 -8.60 1.20 -7.01
C GLN A 123 -8.77 -0.07 -6.16
N ARG A 124 -10.02 -0.53 -5.95
CA ARG A 124 -10.29 -1.81 -5.27
C ARG A 124 -9.70 -3.00 -6.03
N VAL A 125 -9.79 -3.03 -7.35
CA VAL A 125 -9.18 -4.09 -8.18
C VAL A 125 -7.66 -4.08 -8.06
N LEU A 126 -7.03 -2.90 -8.02
CA LEU A 126 -5.58 -2.78 -7.80
C LEU A 126 -5.17 -3.23 -6.40
N LEU A 127 -5.99 -2.93 -5.38
CA LEU A 127 -5.81 -3.47 -4.04
C LEU A 127 -5.92 -5.00 -4.04
N ALA A 128 -6.95 -5.57 -4.69
CA ALA A 128 -7.10 -7.02 -4.83
C ALA A 128 -5.88 -7.66 -5.50
N ARG A 129 -5.33 -7.02 -6.53
CA ARG A 129 -4.09 -7.46 -7.19
C ARG A 129 -2.90 -7.45 -6.24
N ALA A 130 -2.75 -6.38 -5.45
CA ALA A 130 -1.66 -6.27 -4.47
C ALA A 130 -1.77 -7.35 -3.38
N LEU A 131 -2.98 -7.60 -2.88
CA LEU A 131 -3.27 -8.67 -1.92
C LEU A 131 -3.04 -10.05 -2.53
N ALA A 132 -3.38 -10.24 -3.80
CA ALA A 132 -3.15 -11.51 -4.50
C ALA A 132 -1.66 -11.88 -4.60
N ALA A 133 -0.73 -10.95 -4.41
CA ALA A 133 0.68 -11.29 -4.25
C ALA A 133 0.96 -12.22 -3.07
N GLY A 134 0.02 -12.34 -2.11
CA GLY A 134 0.12 -13.26 -0.98
C GLY A 134 1.19 -12.88 0.03
N SER A 135 1.51 -11.61 0.14
CA SER A 135 2.49 -11.08 1.08
C SER A 135 1.88 -10.77 2.44
N GLN A 136 2.71 -10.66 3.46
CA GLN A 136 2.30 -10.20 4.79
C GLN A 136 2.48 -8.69 4.97
N VAL A 137 3.11 -8.02 4.00
CA VAL A 137 3.32 -6.58 3.99
C VAL A 137 2.70 -5.97 2.75
N LEU A 138 1.88 -4.94 2.94
CA LEU A 138 1.24 -4.18 1.89
C LEU A 138 1.78 -2.75 1.89
N VAL A 139 2.33 -2.33 0.77
CA VAL A 139 2.84 -0.97 0.57
C VAL A 139 1.88 -0.22 -0.34
N LEU A 140 1.40 0.92 0.12
CA LEU A 140 0.42 1.76 -0.56
C LEU A 140 1.03 3.13 -0.85
N ASP A 141 1.00 3.56 -2.10
CA ASP A 141 1.50 4.89 -2.51
C ASP A 141 0.31 5.75 -2.93
N GLU A 142 -0.15 6.60 -2.01
CA GLU A 142 -1.31 7.49 -2.17
C GLU A 142 -2.60 6.77 -2.61
N PRO A 143 -3.09 5.78 -1.84
CA PRO A 143 -4.15 4.87 -2.28
C PRO A 143 -5.51 5.53 -2.48
N VAL A 144 -5.75 6.72 -1.92
CA VAL A 144 -7.06 7.41 -1.95
C VAL A 144 -7.03 8.71 -2.75
N THR A 145 -5.90 9.08 -3.33
CA THR A 145 -5.75 10.34 -4.07
C THR A 145 -6.69 10.38 -5.27
N GLY A 146 -7.52 11.44 -5.34
CA GLY A 146 -8.47 11.65 -6.43
C GLY A 146 -9.77 10.85 -6.32
N LEU A 147 -10.01 10.16 -5.21
CA LEU A 147 -11.29 9.52 -4.90
C LEU A 147 -12.22 10.52 -4.21
N ASP A 148 -13.53 10.30 -4.38
CA ASP A 148 -14.50 11.06 -3.60
C ASP A 148 -14.51 10.63 -2.12
N PRO A 149 -15.03 11.48 -1.20
CA PRO A 149 -14.96 11.22 0.24
C PRO A 149 -15.57 9.87 0.66
N ARG A 150 -16.69 9.46 0.04
CA ARG A 150 -17.34 8.20 0.39
C ARG A 150 -16.47 7.00 -0.02
N ILE A 151 -15.91 7.02 -1.21
CA ILE A 151 -15.03 5.95 -1.70
C ILE A 151 -13.74 5.90 -0.86
N THR A 152 -13.25 7.06 -0.41
CA THR A 152 -12.12 7.16 0.50
C THR A 152 -12.39 6.44 1.82
N GLU A 153 -13.55 6.70 2.46
CA GLU A 153 -13.99 5.98 3.67
C GLU A 153 -14.04 4.46 3.46
N GLU A 154 -14.67 4.04 2.38
CA GLU A 154 -14.77 2.62 2.04
C GLU A 154 -13.38 1.98 1.85
N MET A 155 -12.41 2.71 1.29
CA MET A 155 -11.05 2.24 1.10
C MET A 155 -10.33 2.05 2.45
N TYR A 156 -10.41 3.02 3.35
CA TYR A 156 -9.81 2.90 4.69
C TYR A 156 -10.42 1.74 5.48
N ALA A 157 -11.74 1.58 5.46
CA ALA A 157 -12.40 0.44 6.09
C ALA A 157 -11.92 -0.92 5.52
N MET A 158 -11.63 -0.98 4.20
CA MET A 158 -11.03 -2.17 3.60
C MET A 158 -9.60 -2.42 4.07
N LEU A 159 -8.79 -1.36 4.23
CA LEU A 159 -7.42 -1.48 4.74
C LEU A 159 -7.41 -1.95 6.19
N GLU A 160 -8.29 -1.42 7.03
CA GLU A 160 -8.47 -1.89 8.41
C GLU A 160 -8.84 -3.38 8.45
N ARG A 161 -9.78 -3.82 7.61
CA ARG A 161 -10.10 -5.24 7.47
C ARG A 161 -8.91 -6.08 7.02
N CYS A 162 -8.05 -5.56 6.14
CA CYS A 162 -6.82 -6.25 5.75
C CYS A 162 -5.89 -6.51 6.95
N ILE A 163 -5.81 -5.58 7.90
CA ILE A 163 -5.03 -5.76 9.13
C ILE A 163 -5.67 -6.81 10.02
N HIS A 164 -6.96 -6.67 10.32
CA HIS A 164 -7.65 -7.50 11.31
C HIS A 164 -7.97 -8.92 10.81
N GLU A 165 -8.45 -9.05 9.57
CA GLU A 165 -8.88 -10.35 9.03
C GLU A 165 -7.75 -11.12 8.35
N LEU A 166 -6.78 -10.44 7.71
CA LEU A 166 -5.67 -11.06 7.00
C LEU A 166 -4.33 -10.97 7.76
N GLY A 167 -4.27 -10.23 8.87
CA GLY A 167 -3.07 -10.05 9.69
C GLY A 167 -1.94 -9.32 8.95
N LEU A 168 -2.27 -8.39 8.06
CA LEU A 168 -1.28 -7.66 7.25
C LEU A 168 -0.63 -6.53 8.05
N THR A 169 0.62 -6.27 7.72
CA THR A 169 1.32 -5.03 8.07
C THR A 169 1.19 -4.07 6.90
N ILE A 170 0.75 -2.83 7.13
CA ILE A 170 0.53 -1.84 6.08
C ILE A 170 1.52 -0.68 6.23
N MET A 171 2.15 -0.29 5.14
CA MET A 171 2.90 0.95 4.99
C MET A 171 2.20 1.83 3.95
N MET A 172 1.71 2.99 4.35
CA MET A 172 0.98 3.90 3.48
C MET A 172 1.68 5.24 3.36
N VAL A 173 1.99 5.64 2.14
CA VAL A 173 2.35 7.03 1.83
C VAL A 173 1.07 7.81 1.58
N SER A 174 0.91 8.92 2.29
CA SER A 174 -0.22 9.84 2.08
C SER A 174 0.18 11.28 2.39
N HIS A 175 -0.53 12.21 1.77
CA HIS A 175 -0.46 13.63 2.07
C HIS A 175 -1.75 14.16 2.74
N ASP A 176 -2.77 13.32 2.90
CA ASP A 176 -3.99 13.60 3.66
C ASP A 176 -3.72 13.38 5.15
N LEU A 177 -3.06 14.36 5.77
CA LEU A 177 -2.59 14.25 7.15
C LEU A 177 -3.73 14.02 8.16
N PRO A 178 -4.88 14.74 8.09
CA PRO A 178 -5.99 14.52 9.02
C PRO A 178 -6.39 13.04 9.07
N ARG A 179 -6.53 12.45 7.89
CA ARG A 179 -6.96 11.08 7.76
C ARG A 179 -5.89 10.09 8.20
N VAL A 180 -4.65 10.31 7.81
CA VAL A 180 -3.52 9.45 8.22
C VAL A 180 -3.47 9.35 9.75
N PHE A 181 -3.53 10.47 10.47
CA PHE A 181 -3.43 10.46 11.94
C PHE A 181 -4.61 9.78 12.63
N HIS A 182 -5.76 9.68 11.96
CA HIS A 182 -6.91 8.93 12.47
C HIS A 182 -6.77 7.41 12.28
N GLU A 183 -6.12 7.00 11.19
CA GLU A 183 -6.13 5.60 10.74
C GLU A 183 -4.85 4.82 11.15
N VAL A 184 -3.69 5.49 11.24
CA VAL A 184 -2.41 4.78 11.44
C VAL A 184 -2.00 4.69 12.90
N HIS A 185 -1.31 3.60 13.25
CA HIS A 185 -0.76 3.41 14.59
C HIS A 185 0.55 4.19 14.76
N GLN A 186 1.39 4.20 13.74
CA GLN A 186 2.72 4.78 13.77
C GLN A 186 2.94 5.74 12.61
N VAL A 187 3.78 6.73 12.81
CA VAL A 187 4.14 7.74 11.82
C VAL A 187 5.65 7.73 11.57
N LEU A 188 6.03 7.72 10.29
CA LEU A 188 7.37 8.03 9.83
C LEU A 188 7.34 9.38 9.10
N TYR A 189 7.88 10.41 9.73
CA TYR A 189 7.94 11.75 9.15
C TYR A 189 9.29 11.99 8.47
N LEU A 190 9.23 12.34 7.18
CA LEU A 190 10.38 12.65 6.35
C LEU A 190 10.38 14.13 5.96
N ALA A 191 11.49 14.83 6.18
CA ALA A 191 11.72 16.17 5.68
C ALA A 191 13.13 16.32 5.11
N LYS A 192 13.26 17.03 3.99
CA LYS A 192 14.55 17.32 3.34
C LYS A 192 15.46 16.10 3.14
N GLY A 193 14.86 14.94 2.86
CA GLY A 193 15.59 13.68 2.64
C GLY A 193 16.12 13.01 3.91
N LYS A 194 15.60 13.35 5.08
CA LYS A 194 15.97 12.73 6.37
C LYS A 194 14.73 12.31 7.13
N GLN A 195 14.90 11.33 8.02
CA GLN A 195 13.91 11.00 9.04
C GLN A 195 13.95 12.07 10.13
N MET A 196 12.81 12.67 10.39
CA MET A 196 12.62 13.64 11.47
C MET A 196 11.97 13.00 12.69
N PHE A 197 11.05 12.04 12.47
CA PHE A 197 10.36 11.31 13.52
C PHE A 197 10.03 9.89 13.07
N PHE A 198 9.99 8.96 14.01
CA PHE A 198 9.36 7.65 13.90
C PHE A 198 8.87 7.22 15.27
N GLY A 199 7.59 6.91 15.39
CA GLY A 199 6.97 6.48 16.65
C GLY A 199 5.46 6.42 16.54
N GLU A 200 4.80 6.31 17.70
CA GLU A 200 3.34 6.27 17.80
C GLU A 200 2.73 7.58 17.32
N THR A 201 1.54 7.49 16.72
CA THR A 201 0.82 8.64 16.18
C THR A 201 0.52 9.69 17.25
N GLU A 202 0.16 9.26 18.45
CA GLU A 202 -0.11 10.16 19.58
C GLU A 202 1.10 11.01 20.00
N ASP A 203 2.30 10.41 19.97
CA ASP A 203 3.53 11.11 20.33
C ASP A 203 3.92 12.09 19.22
N PHE A 204 3.76 11.71 17.95
CA PHE A 204 3.96 12.62 16.82
C PHE A 204 3.08 13.87 16.93
N LEU A 205 1.79 13.70 17.29
CA LEU A 205 0.85 14.79 17.41
C LEU A 205 1.23 15.78 18.53
N LYS A 206 1.88 15.30 19.60
CA LYS A 206 2.40 16.16 20.70
C LYS A 206 3.67 16.90 20.31
N GLU A 207 4.59 16.23 19.61
CA GLU A 207 5.92 16.76 19.29
C GLU A 207 5.94 17.68 18.06
N HIS A 208 4.99 17.50 17.11
CA HIS A 208 4.94 18.21 15.82
C HIS A 208 3.62 18.95 15.55
N PRO A 209 3.15 19.84 16.47
CA PRO A 209 1.90 20.57 16.28
C PRO A 209 1.90 21.49 15.05
N GLU A 210 3.07 21.92 14.59
CA GLU A 210 3.23 22.73 13.38
C GLU A 210 2.82 21.99 12.11
N VAL A 211 3.09 20.68 12.03
CA VAL A 211 2.70 19.84 10.88
C VAL A 211 1.19 19.69 10.82
N ILE A 212 0.55 19.59 11.98
CA ILE A 212 -0.90 19.48 12.13
C ILE A 212 -1.59 20.76 11.61
N ARG A 213 -1.09 21.93 12.00
CA ARG A 213 -1.64 23.23 11.56
C ARG A 213 -1.50 23.43 10.05
N GLN A 214 -0.39 23.04 9.46
CA GLN A 214 -0.18 23.10 8.01
C GLN A 214 -1.09 22.15 7.23
N GLY A 215 -1.45 21.02 7.83
CA GLY A 215 -2.40 20.06 7.27
C GLY A 215 -3.88 20.43 7.40
N GLY A 216 -4.20 21.59 8.02
CA GLY A 216 -5.60 22.05 8.16
C GLY A 216 -6.42 21.27 9.19
N ILE A 217 -5.78 20.72 10.22
CA ILE A 217 -6.40 19.87 11.26
C ILE A 217 -6.84 20.70 12.48
N LEU A 218 -6.45 21.99 12.57
CA LEU A 218 -6.84 22.95 13.61
C LEU A 218 -7.34 24.25 12.99
#